data_b9ffd28a483f1dbe34df1d27eac65179
#
_entry.id   b9ffd28a483f1dbe34df1d27eac65179
#
_cell.length_a   1.000
_cell.length_b   1.000
_cell.length_c   1.000
_cell.angle_alpha   90.00
_cell.angle_beta   90.00
_cell.angle_gamma   90.00
#
_symmetry.space_group_name_H-M   'P 1'
#
loop_
_entity.id
_entity.type
_entity.pdbx_description
1 polymer ?
#
loop_
_entity_poly.entity_id
_entity_poly.type
_entity_poly.pdbx_seq_one_letter_code
_entity_poly.pdbx_strand_id
1 'polypeptide(L)'
;MVELRPVTEENFFDCIDLDVKDQQQDFIPENVCSLAEAYIALTSGDLVPMPYGVYDAEQNVLVGFVILSYSEEGDEELPEPYYCVWRIMTDANCQKLGYGRAAMEKLIEMAKEQPMGPAKKLCAVYTADNKAAAALFADVGMNAGKPDSEGNVLAVMDI
;
A
#
# COMPACT_ATOMS: atom_id res chain seq x y z
N MET A 1 17.74 0.32 -5.84
CA MET A 1 16.80 -0.84 -5.72
C MET A 1 16.14 -0.77 -4.36
N VAL A 2 14.82 -1.10 -4.24
CA VAL A 2 14.15 -1.11 -2.92
C VAL A 2 14.00 -2.52 -2.37
N GLU A 3 13.97 -2.60 -1.04
CA GLU A 3 13.71 -3.79 -0.24
C GLU A 3 12.53 -3.50 0.71
N LEU A 4 11.61 -4.48 0.84
CA LEU A 4 10.54 -4.42 1.82
C LEU A 4 10.94 -5.21 3.06
N ARG A 5 10.97 -4.55 4.21
CA ARG A 5 11.26 -5.18 5.50
C ARG A 5 10.04 -5.10 6.41
N PRO A 6 9.60 -6.21 7.03
CA PRO A 6 8.50 -6.17 7.96
C PRO A 6 8.70 -5.10 9.04
N VAL A 7 7.60 -4.46 9.46
CA VAL A 7 7.65 -3.57 10.63
C VAL A 7 7.76 -4.43 11.88
N THR A 8 8.80 -4.18 12.66
CA THR A 8 9.13 -4.85 13.92
C THR A 8 9.46 -3.83 14.99
N GLU A 9 9.73 -4.28 16.21
CA GLU A 9 10.19 -3.38 17.27
C GLU A 9 11.50 -2.65 16.96
N GLU A 10 12.30 -3.17 16.00
CA GLU A 10 13.58 -2.59 15.62
C GLU A 10 13.44 -1.35 14.73
N ASN A 11 12.38 -1.26 13.92
CA ASN A 11 12.17 -0.19 12.94
C ASN A 11 10.84 0.55 13.10
N PHE A 12 10.03 0.18 14.08
CA PHE A 12 8.70 0.76 14.31
C PHE A 12 8.76 2.28 14.45
N PHE A 13 9.64 2.81 15.29
CA PHE A 13 9.73 4.25 15.51
C PHE A 13 10.16 5.00 14.25
N ASP A 14 11.14 4.46 13.50
CA ASP A 14 11.56 5.06 12.24
C ASP A 14 10.42 5.05 11.22
N CYS A 15 9.60 4.00 11.17
CA CYS A 15 8.45 3.91 10.27
C CYS A 15 7.36 4.93 10.62
N ILE A 16 7.06 5.18 11.90
CA ILE A 16 6.03 6.15 12.30
C ILE A 16 6.49 7.59 12.19
N ASP A 17 7.79 7.84 12.18
CA ASP A 17 8.38 9.19 12.02
C ASP A 17 8.42 9.63 10.54
N LEU A 18 8.17 8.73 9.58
CA LEU A 18 8.05 9.12 8.17
C LEU A 18 6.80 9.97 7.97
N ASP A 19 6.92 11.00 7.14
CA ASP A 19 5.81 11.88 6.81
C ASP A 19 5.75 12.14 5.29
N VAL A 20 4.57 12.49 4.80
CA VAL A 20 4.35 12.97 3.45
C VAL A 20 4.39 14.50 3.43
N LYS A 21 4.45 15.08 2.22
CA LYS A 21 4.32 16.54 2.08
C LYS A 21 2.96 17.03 2.57
N ASP A 22 2.91 18.23 3.13
CA ASP A 22 1.69 18.85 3.69
C ASP A 22 0.47 18.71 2.77
N GLN A 23 0.67 18.83 1.46
CA GLN A 23 -0.39 18.72 0.44
C GLN A 23 -0.95 17.30 0.27
N GLN A 24 -0.31 16.31 0.87
CA GLN A 24 -0.65 14.89 0.75
C GLN A 24 -1.22 14.31 2.05
N GLN A 25 -1.16 15.06 3.14
CA GLN A 25 -1.61 14.59 4.47
C GLN A 25 -3.09 14.24 4.51
N ASP A 26 -3.92 14.88 3.68
CA ASP A 26 -5.35 14.56 3.58
C ASP A 26 -5.63 13.23 2.82
N PHE A 27 -4.65 12.69 2.10
CA PHE A 27 -4.82 11.48 1.28
C PHE A 27 -4.40 10.18 1.97
N ILE A 28 -3.60 10.27 3.03
CA ILE A 28 -3.11 9.11 3.76
C ILE A 28 -3.02 9.45 5.26
N PRO A 29 -3.53 8.58 6.15
CA PRO A 29 -3.35 8.77 7.58
C PRO A 29 -1.87 8.59 7.97
N GLU A 30 -1.49 9.16 9.10
CA GLU A 30 -0.17 8.92 9.70
C GLU A 30 0.10 7.42 9.84
N ASN A 31 1.36 7.01 9.71
CA ASN A 31 1.73 5.59 9.75
C ASN A 31 1.38 4.92 11.08
N VAL A 32 1.41 5.65 12.20
CA VAL A 32 0.97 5.13 13.50
C VAL A 32 -0.53 4.77 13.48
N CYS A 33 -1.37 5.59 12.85
CA CYS A 33 -2.80 5.29 12.68
C CYS A 33 -2.99 4.06 11.78
N SER A 34 -2.25 3.98 10.69
CA SER A 34 -2.30 2.84 9.77
C SER A 34 -1.90 1.53 10.45
N LEU A 35 -0.91 1.56 11.33
CA LEU A 35 -0.50 0.38 12.12
C LEU A 35 -1.54 0.00 13.18
N ALA A 36 -2.19 0.99 13.82
CA ALA A 36 -3.29 0.74 14.75
C ALA A 36 -4.51 0.11 14.04
N GLU A 37 -4.87 0.62 12.85
CA GLU A 37 -5.92 0.04 12.00
C GLU A 37 -5.57 -1.39 11.57
N ALA A 38 -4.31 -1.66 11.22
CA ALA A 38 -3.83 -2.99 10.88
C ALA A 38 -4.01 -3.98 12.04
N TYR A 39 -3.72 -3.56 13.27
CA TYR A 39 -3.98 -4.37 14.46
C TYR A 39 -5.48 -4.68 14.63
N ILE A 40 -6.35 -3.68 14.46
CA ILE A 40 -7.80 -3.87 14.55
C ILE A 40 -8.31 -4.82 13.46
N ALA A 41 -7.83 -4.70 12.23
CA ALA A 41 -8.20 -5.61 11.15
C ALA A 41 -7.82 -7.07 11.46
N LEU A 42 -6.65 -7.30 12.04
CA LEU A 42 -6.23 -8.64 12.49
C LEU A 42 -7.14 -9.20 13.59
N THR A 43 -7.57 -8.37 14.55
CA THR A 43 -8.44 -8.82 15.64
C THR A 43 -9.89 -9.02 15.20
N SER A 44 -10.35 -8.29 14.19
CA SER A 44 -11.68 -8.45 13.58
C SER A 44 -11.76 -9.65 12.64
N GLY A 45 -10.61 -10.02 12.03
CA GLY A 45 -10.53 -11.16 11.11
C GLY A 45 -10.96 -10.87 9.67
N ASP A 46 -11.24 -9.61 9.33
CA ASP A 46 -11.75 -9.25 8.00
C ASP A 46 -10.63 -9.18 6.94
N LEU A 47 -9.43 -8.79 7.37
CA LEU A 47 -8.25 -8.62 6.51
C LEU A 47 -6.99 -9.10 7.22
N VAL A 48 -6.01 -9.55 6.44
CA VAL A 48 -4.66 -9.86 6.93
C VAL A 48 -3.69 -8.79 6.42
N PRO A 49 -3.43 -7.73 7.19
CA PRO A 49 -2.49 -6.68 6.81
C PRO A 49 -1.04 -7.12 7.04
N MET A 50 -0.18 -6.72 6.12
CA MET A 50 1.26 -6.97 6.13
C MET A 50 1.99 -5.63 5.98
N PRO A 51 2.33 -4.95 7.08
CA PRO A 51 3.05 -3.67 7.04
C PRO A 51 4.55 -3.86 6.84
N TYR A 52 5.12 -3.03 5.96
CA TYR A 52 6.55 -3.01 5.63
C TYR A 52 7.11 -1.60 5.59
N GLY A 53 8.33 -1.43 6.09
CA GLY A 53 9.19 -0.31 5.73
C GLY A 53 9.80 -0.54 4.34
N VAL A 54 9.84 0.51 3.54
CA VAL A 54 10.49 0.52 2.22
C VAL A 54 11.89 1.09 2.39
N TYR A 55 12.91 0.31 2.07
CA TYR A 55 14.31 0.69 2.20
C TYR A 55 14.98 0.84 0.84
N ASP A 56 15.79 1.89 0.71
CA ASP A 56 16.81 1.91 -0.34
C ASP A 56 17.87 0.85 0.03
N ALA A 57 17.96 -0.21 -0.77
CA ALA A 57 18.83 -1.35 -0.46
C ALA A 57 20.34 -1.04 -0.60
N GLU A 58 20.70 0.00 -1.36
CA GLU A 58 22.09 0.40 -1.56
C GLU A 58 22.59 1.30 -0.43
N GLN A 59 21.74 2.22 0.01
CA GLN A 59 22.06 3.17 1.07
C GLN A 59 21.66 2.67 2.47
N ASN A 60 20.84 1.61 2.54
CA ASN A 60 20.25 1.09 3.77
C ASN A 60 19.45 2.15 4.54
N VAL A 61 18.70 2.98 3.82
CA VAL A 61 17.89 4.08 4.37
C VAL A 61 16.41 3.76 4.19
N LEU A 62 15.62 3.99 5.24
CA LEU A 62 14.16 3.92 5.18
C LEU A 62 13.63 5.12 4.37
N VAL A 63 12.87 4.86 3.31
CA VAL A 63 12.39 5.86 2.35
C VAL A 63 10.87 5.90 2.21
N GLY A 64 10.16 4.95 2.80
CA GLY A 64 8.71 4.87 2.70
C GLY A 64 8.10 3.76 3.57
N PHE A 65 6.79 3.67 3.49
CA PHE A 65 6.01 2.69 4.24
C PHE A 65 4.86 2.17 3.36
N VAL A 66 4.57 0.88 3.46
CA VAL A 66 3.49 0.23 2.72
C VAL A 66 2.75 -0.76 3.60
N ILE A 67 1.47 -0.99 3.31
CA ILE A 67 0.72 -2.13 3.82
C ILE A 67 0.10 -2.86 2.63
N LEU A 68 0.48 -4.11 2.43
CA LEU A 68 -0.25 -5.05 1.60
C LEU A 68 -1.25 -5.79 2.49
N SER A 69 -2.48 -5.98 2.06
CA SER A 69 -3.45 -6.78 2.79
C SER A 69 -4.00 -7.92 1.93
N TYR A 70 -4.50 -8.96 2.58
CA TYR A 70 -5.16 -10.10 1.95
C TYR A 70 -6.57 -10.25 2.50
N SER A 71 -7.56 -10.41 1.61
CA SER A 71 -8.94 -10.79 1.93
C SER A 71 -9.21 -12.20 1.37
N GLU A 72 -9.56 -13.12 2.25
CA GLU A 72 -9.89 -14.50 1.85
C GLU A 72 -11.31 -14.61 1.30
N GLU A 73 -12.24 -13.83 1.84
CA GLU A 73 -13.66 -13.92 1.47
C GLU A 73 -14.03 -12.97 0.33
N GLY A 74 -13.19 -11.99 0.04
CA GLY A 74 -13.54 -10.90 -0.87
C GLY A 74 -14.56 -9.93 -0.25
N ASP A 75 -15.18 -9.11 -1.10
CA ASP A 75 -16.22 -8.15 -0.73
C ASP A 75 -17.24 -7.97 -1.87
N GLU A 76 -18.13 -6.97 -1.76
CA GLU A 76 -19.16 -6.70 -2.77
C GLU A 76 -18.57 -6.31 -4.13
N GLU A 77 -17.44 -5.62 -4.16
CA GLU A 77 -16.78 -5.15 -5.38
C GLU A 77 -15.87 -6.23 -5.98
N LEU A 78 -15.19 -7.00 -5.12
CA LEU A 78 -14.31 -8.10 -5.47
C LEU A 78 -14.71 -9.36 -4.68
N PRO A 79 -15.68 -10.15 -5.18
CA PRO A 79 -16.28 -11.26 -4.41
C PRO A 79 -15.39 -12.51 -4.31
N GLU A 80 -14.18 -12.50 -4.88
CA GLU A 80 -13.19 -13.56 -4.77
C GLU A 80 -12.01 -13.08 -3.91
N PRO A 81 -11.15 -13.97 -3.39
CA PRO A 81 -9.94 -13.59 -2.66
C PRO A 81 -9.08 -12.60 -3.45
N TYR A 82 -8.57 -11.57 -2.79
CA TYR A 82 -7.72 -10.57 -3.41
C TYR A 82 -6.63 -10.06 -2.46
N TYR A 83 -5.56 -9.52 -3.04
CA TYR A 83 -4.61 -8.66 -2.35
C TYR A 83 -4.97 -7.19 -2.59
N CYS A 84 -4.67 -6.34 -1.60
CA CYS A 84 -4.89 -4.91 -1.72
C CYS A 84 -3.66 -4.14 -1.24
N VAL A 85 -3.22 -3.16 -2.02
CA VAL A 85 -2.30 -2.12 -1.56
C VAL A 85 -3.09 -1.17 -0.68
N TRP A 86 -3.12 -1.48 0.61
CA TRP A 86 -3.94 -0.74 1.58
C TRP A 86 -3.34 0.61 1.96
N ARG A 87 -2.00 0.67 2.05
CA ARG A 87 -1.24 1.91 2.28
C ARG A 87 0.03 1.91 1.44
N ILE A 88 0.35 3.06 0.87
CA ILE A 88 1.63 3.31 0.23
C ILE A 88 2.00 4.78 0.37
N MET A 89 3.16 5.05 0.95
CA MET A 89 3.71 6.39 1.02
C MET A 89 5.23 6.38 0.83
N THR A 90 5.75 7.48 0.32
CA THR A 90 7.19 7.78 0.27
C THR A 90 7.44 9.02 1.11
N ASP A 91 8.45 8.98 1.96
CA ASP A 91 8.86 10.11 2.80
C ASP A 91 9.02 11.39 1.97
N ALA A 92 8.58 12.51 2.53
CA ALA A 92 8.57 13.81 1.86
C ALA A 92 9.93 14.19 1.25
N ASN A 93 11.02 13.80 1.90
CA ASN A 93 12.40 14.08 1.47
C ASN A 93 12.88 13.11 0.39
N CYS A 94 12.20 11.98 0.20
CA CYS A 94 12.56 10.90 -0.71
C CYS A 94 11.68 10.84 -1.97
N GLN A 95 10.72 11.75 -2.11
CA GLN A 95 9.79 11.75 -3.24
C GLN A 95 10.46 12.13 -4.57
N LYS A 96 9.86 11.69 -5.69
CA LYS A 96 10.32 11.91 -7.08
C LYS A 96 11.66 11.25 -7.44
N LEU A 97 12.12 10.31 -6.63
CA LEU A 97 13.31 9.50 -6.88
C LEU A 97 12.99 8.08 -7.39
N GLY A 98 11.70 7.79 -7.68
CA GLY A 98 11.26 6.50 -8.19
C GLY A 98 10.93 5.45 -7.13
N TYR A 99 11.10 5.74 -5.84
CA TYR A 99 10.85 4.77 -4.75
C TYR A 99 9.41 4.27 -4.68
N GLY A 100 8.41 5.13 -4.92
CA GLY A 100 7.00 4.72 -4.93
C GLY A 100 6.71 3.68 -6.00
N ARG A 101 7.23 3.86 -7.21
CA ARG A 101 7.10 2.88 -8.30
C ARG A 101 7.83 1.57 -7.96
N ALA A 102 9.07 1.66 -7.49
CA ALA A 102 9.84 0.47 -7.11
C ALA A 102 9.18 -0.31 -5.96
N ALA A 103 8.56 0.38 -4.99
CA ALA A 103 7.78 -0.24 -3.92
C ALA A 103 6.56 -0.97 -4.47
N MET A 104 5.81 -0.35 -5.42
CA MET A 104 4.68 -0.99 -6.09
C MET A 104 5.09 -2.25 -6.85
N GLU A 105 6.19 -2.20 -7.59
CA GLU A 105 6.73 -3.36 -8.31
C GLU A 105 7.02 -4.52 -7.33
N LYS A 106 7.58 -4.22 -6.16
CA LYS A 106 7.80 -5.22 -5.09
C LYS A 106 6.51 -5.76 -4.49
N LEU A 107 5.49 -4.92 -4.28
CA LEU A 107 4.19 -5.37 -3.79
C LEU A 107 3.48 -6.27 -4.81
N ILE A 108 3.61 -5.97 -6.11
CA ILE A 108 3.07 -6.82 -7.20
C ILE A 108 3.79 -8.17 -7.22
N GLU A 109 5.12 -8.20 -7.11
CA GLU A 109 5.90 -9.45 -7.01
C GLU A 109 5.41 -10.28 -5.80
N MET A 110 5.31 -9.65 -4.64
CA MET A 110 4.84 -10.30 -3.42
C MET A 110 3.41 -10.84 -3.54
N ALA A 111 2.48 -10.07 -4.12
CA ALA A 111 1.11 -10.52 -4.32
C ALA A 111 1.03 -11.73 -5.26
N LYS A 112 1.90 -11.80 -6.28
CA LYS A 112 2.02 -12.98 -7.17
C LYS A 112 2.57 -14.23 -6.49
N GLU A 113 3.39 -14.06 -5.45
CA GLU A 113 3.87 -15.17 -4.61
C GLU A 113 2.78 -15.72 -3.69
N GLN A 114 1.67 -14.99 -3.51
CA GLN A 114 0.48 -15.38 -2.74
C GLN A 114 0.82 -15.82 -1.29
N PRO A 115 1.54 -15.01 -0.50
CA PRO A 115 2.08 -15.44 0.79
C PRO A 115 1.02 -15.78 1.85
N MET A 116 -0.20 -15.29 1.70
CA MET A 116 -1.30 -15.51 2.65
C MET A 116 -2.39 -16.44 2.12
N GLY A 117 -2.46 -16.64 0.82
CA GLY A 117 -3.45 -17.49 0.20
C GLY A 117 -3.67 -17.16 -1.28
N PRO A 118 -4.44 -18.00 -2.01
CA PRO A 118 -4.62 -17.82 -3.43
C PRO A 118 -5.47 -16.58 -3.74
N ALA A 119 -5.07 -15.81 -4.73
CA ALA A 119 -5.81 -14.69 -5.28
C ALA A 119 -5.48 -14.50 -6.76
N LYS A 120 -6.39 -13.88 -7.50
CA LYS A 120 -6.18 -13.55 -8.92
C LYS A 120 -6.09 -12.06 -9.17
N LYS A 121 -6.37 -11.25 -8.15
CA LYS A 121 -6.46 -9.80 -8.25
C LYS A 121 -5.59 -9.13 -7.19
N LEU A 122 -4.98 -8.03 -7.62
CA LEU A 122 -4.41 -7.02 -6.73
C LEU A 122 -5.19 -5.73 -6.96
N CYS A 123 -5.64 -5.10 -5.89
CA CYS A 123 -6.35 -3.83 -5.96
C CYS A 123 -5.68 -2.74 -5.14
N ALA A 124 -6.13 -1.51 -5.36
CA ALA A 124 -5.83 -0.34 -4.54
C ALA A 124 -7.03 0.61 -4.59
N VAL A 125 -7.29 1.33 -3.49
CA VAL A 125 -8.35 2.34 -3.42
C VAL A 125 -7.70 3.70 -3.14
N TYR A 126 -8.12 4.72 -3.87
CA TYR A 126 -7.64 6.10 -3.69
C TYR A 126 -8.75 7.09 -4.05
N THR A 127 -8.64 8.33 -3.55
CA THR A 127 -9.60 9.38 -3.89
C THR A 127 -9.28 9.97 -5.26
N ALA A 128 -10.30 10.31 -6.05
CA ALA A 128 -10.16 10.75 -7.46
C ALA A 128 -9.33 12.04 -7.62
N ASP A 129 -9.19 12.84 -6.58
CA ASP A 129 -8.35 14.05 -6.54
C ASP A 129 -6.89 13.76 -6.18
N ASN A 130 -6.57 12.57 -5.67
CA ASN A 130 -5.18 12.12 -5.46
C ASN A 130 -4.50 11.75 -6.78
N LYS A 131 -4.06 12.76 -7.53
CA LYS A 131 -3.45 12.57 -8.86
C LYS A 131 -2.13 11.80 -8.82
N ALA A 132 -1.39 11.91 -7.71
CA ALA A 132 -0.14 11.17 -7.52
C ALA A 132 -0.38 9.67 -7.42
N ALA A 133 -1.37 9.24 -6.63
CA ALA A 133 -1.77 7.84 -6.53
C ALA A 133 -2.33 7.32 -7.87
N ALA A 134 -3.20 8.10 -8.54
CA ALA A 134 -3.74 7.75 -9.84
C ALA A 134 -2.64 7.49 -10.88
N ALA A 135 -1.63 8.36 -10.94
CA ALA A 135 -0.49 8.21 -11.85
C ALA A 135 0.36 6.98 -11.48
N LEU A 136 0.65 6.78 -10.19
CA LEU A 136 1.43 5.65 -9.71
C LEU A 136 0.80 4.31 -10.08
N PHE A 137 -0.50 4.13 -9.81
CA PHE A 137 -1.21 2.89 -10.09
C PHE A 137 -1.37 2.64 -11.59
N ALA A 138 -1.63 3.68 -12.39
CA ALA A 138 -1.67 3.57 -13.85
C ALA A 138 -0.30 3.16 -14.43
N ASP A 139 0.79 3.72 -13.90
CA ASP A 139 2.16 3.48 -14.34
C ASP A 139 2.61 2.02 -14.16
N VAL A 140 2.05 1.32 -13.16
CA VAL A 140 2.32 -0.11 -12.91
C VAL A 140 1.29 -1.03 -13.57
N GLY A 141 0.36 -0.49 -14.34
CA GLY A 141 -0.60 -1.24 -15.15
C GLY A 141 -1.91 -1.60 -14.47
N MET A 142 -2.26 -0.95 -13.36
CA MET A 142 -3.59 -1.10 -12.76
C MET A 142 -4.66 -0.37 -13.56
N ASN A 143 -5.84 -0.97 -13.67
CA ASN A 143 -6.99 -0.41 -14.37
C ASN A 143 -7.91 0.28 -13.36
N ALA A 144 -8.05 1.60 -13.47
CA ALA A 144 -8.91 2.39 -12.61
C ALA A 144 -10.38 2.32 -13.06
N GLY A 145 -11.28 2.07 -12.10
CA GLY A 145 -12.73 2.17 -12.29
C GLY A 145 -13.21 3.63 -12.28
N LYS A 146 -14.52 3.80 -12.28
CA LYS A 146 -15.14 5.12 -12.08
C LYS A 146 -15.18 5.45 -10.58
N PRO A 147 -15.09 6.73 -10.20
CA PRO A 147 -15.31 7.13 -8.81
C PRO A 147 -16.69 6.70 -8.31
N ASP A 148 -16.75 6.23 -7.08
CA ASP A 148 -18.00 5.99 -6.36
C ASP A 148 -18.67 7.31 -5.90
N SER A 149 -19.76 7.21 -5.13
CA SER A 149 -20.50 8.38 -4.62
C SER A 149 -19.70 9.22 -3.62
N GLU A 150 -18.65 8.67 -3.04
CA GLU A 150 -17.74 9.34 -2.09
C GLU A 150 -16.46 9.86 -2.76
N GLY A 151 -16.29 9.56 -4.05
CA GLY A 151 -15.12 9.97 -4.84
C GLY A 151 -13.96 8.99 -4.76
N ASN A 152 -14.16 7.76 -4.23
CA ASN A 152 -13.13 6.73 -4.21
C ASN A 152 -13.06 6.01 -5.56
N VAL A 153 -11.86 5.68 -5.97
CA VAL A 153 -11.57 4.93 -7.19
C VAL A 153 -10.93 3.61 -6.80
N LEU A 154 -11.52 2.51 -7.29
CA LEU A 154 -10.93 1.19 -7.23
C LEU A 154 -10.07 0.95 -8.47
N ALA A 155 -8.77 0.73 -8.29
CA ALA A 155 -7.87 0.27 -9.33
C ALA A 155 -7.58 -1.21 -9.13
N VAL A 156 -7.57 -1.99 -10.21
CA VAL A 156 -7.42 -3.44 -10.17
C VAL A 156 -6.48 -3.93 -11.25
N MET A 157 -5.71 -4.97 -10.96
CA MET A 157 -4.93 -5.72 -11.95
C MET A 157 -5.02 -7.22 -11.68
N ASP A 158 -4.83 -8.02 -12.72
CA ASP A 158 -4.62 -9.47 -12.60
C ASP A 158 -3.20 -9.78 -12.13
N ILE A 159 -3.05 -10.79 -11.27
CA ILE A 159 -1.76 -11.26 -10.74
C ILE A 159 -1.56 -12.75 -10.95
#